data_576d844874606e9c5046af914c7e7f84
#
_entry.id   576d844874606e9c5046af914c7e7f84
#
_cell.length_a   1.000
_cell.length_b   1.000
_cell.length_c   1.000
_cell.angle_alpha   90.00
_cell.angle_beta   90.00
_cell.angle_gamma   90.00
#
_symmetry.space_group_name_H-M   'P 1'
#
loop_
_entity.id
_entity.type
_entity.pdbx_description
1 polymer ?
#
loop_
_entity_poly.entity_id
_entity_poly.type
_entity_poly.pdbx_seq_one_letter_code
_entity_poly.pdbx_strand_id
1 'polypeptide(L)'
;EDGGDFYVDTILGTYYVSLNLQRDAFKDAKVRKALSLAIDRDYVANTIMQGTYSTADSIVGPGIVDEKGNFHDNGNAPYISADYEANLAEAKKLLEEAGYPNGEGYPTIEYSTNDSGYHVPLAEYLQQVWGDLGITLTISKMEWSAFTAARRAGEYDVARNGWVMDYNDPSNMLDLFCSGNGNNDGKYSNPEFDAAME
;
A
#
# COMPACT_ATOMS: atom_id res chain seq x y z
N GLU A 1 29.81 -12.09 -26.70
CA GLU A 1 28.82 -11.15 -26.10
C GLU A 1 27.64 -11.15 -27.06
N ASP A 2 26.72 -12.07 -26.86
CA ASP A 2 25.48 -12.12 -27.63
C ASP A 2 24.59 -11.00 -27.12
N GLY A 3 24.45 -9.92 -27.90
CA GLY A 3 23.55 -8.83 -27.63
C GLY A 3 22.09 -9.30 -27.79
N GLY A 4 21.60 -9.99 -26.77
CA GLY A 4 20.18 -10.28 -26.67
C GLY A 4 19.43 -9.00 -26.35
N ASP A 5 18.37 -8.72 -27.07
CA ASP A 5 17.48 -7.62 -26.78
C ASP A 5 16.82 -7.87 -25.41
N PHE A 6 17.00 -6.94 -24.46
CA PHE A 6 16.31 -7.00 -23.19
C PHE A 6 15.03 -6.17 -23.29
N TYR A 7 13.90 -6.85 -23.13
CA TYR A 7 12.58 -6.22 -23.13
C TYR A 7 12.07 -6.12 -21.70
N VAL A 8 11.63 -4.92 -21.31
CA VAL A 8 10.89 -4.69 -20.07
C VAL A 8 9.41 -4.59 -20.43
N ASP A 9 8.64 -5.55 -19.96
CA ASP A 9 7.19 -5.55 -20.15
C ASP A 9 6.46 -5.26 -18.86
N THR A 10 5.28 -4.64 -18.95
CA THR A 10 4.50 -4.25 -17.78
C THR A 10 3.56 -5.38 -17.38
N ILE A 11 3.62 -5.79 -16.12
CA ILE A 11 2.65 -6.72 -15.53
C ILE A 11 1.54 -5.89 -14.88
N LEU A 12 0.28 -6.21 -15.20
CA LEU A 12 -0.87 -5.58 -14.56
C LEU A 12 -0.98 -6.07 -13.12
N GLY A 13 -0.73 -5.18 -12.19
CA GLY A 13 -0.76 -5.48 -10.77
C GLY A 13 -0.20 -4.35 -9.94
N THR A 14 -0.45 -4.40 -8.65
CA THR A 14 0.03 -3.38 -7.71
C THR A 14 0.63 -4.04 -6.49
N TYR A 15 1.84 -3.62 -6.13
CA TYR A 15 2.44 -3.88 -4.84
C TYR A 15 1.92 -2.83 -3.86
N TYR A 16 1.40 -3.25 -2.73
CA TYR A 16 0.85 -2.35 -1.72
C TYR A 16 1.12 -2.84 -0.31
N VAL A 17 0.86 -1.99 0.65
CA VAL A 17 0.94 -2.27 2.07
C VAL A 17 -0.47 -2.37 2.63
N SER A 18 -0.79 -3.49 3.29
CA SER A 18 -2.07 -3.69 3.97
C SER A 18 -1.98 -3.19 5.40
N LEU A 19 -2.88 -2.29 5.77
CA LEU A 19 -3.15 -1.91 7.14
C LEU A 19 -4.32 -2.75 7.65
N ASN A 20 -4.18 -3.39 8.82
CA ASN A 20 -5.24 -4.19 9.40
C ASN A 20 -6.27 -3.29 10.12
N LEU A 21 -7.41 -3.06 9.48
CA LEU A 21 -8.45 -2.18 9.99
C LEU A 21 -9.18 -2.71 11.23
N GLN A 22 -8.91 -3.93 11.65
CA GLN A 22 -9.37 -4.45 12.94
C GLN A 22 -8.54 -3.91 14.12
N ARG A 23 -7.35 -3.36 13.84
CA ARG A 23 -6.50 -2.73 14.85
C ARG A 23 -6.95 -1.28 15.09
N ASP A 24 -7.03 -0.87 16.35
CA ASP A 24 -7.44 0.49 16.72
C ASP A 24 -6.52 1.56 16.12
N ALA A 25 -5.24 1.25 15.96
CA ALA A 25 -4.25 2.11 15.31
C ALA A 25 -4.66 2.60 13.91
N PHE A 26 -5.48 1.83 13.17
CA PHE A 26 -5.82 2.12 11.78
C PHE A 26 -7.31 2.43 11.53
N LYS A 27 -8.11 2.60 12.57
CA LYS A 27 -9.54 2.92 12.41
C LYS A 27 -9.77 4.30 11.84
N ASP A 28 -8.95 5.28 12.23
CA ASP A 28 -9.06 6.63 11.68
C ASP A 28 -8.48 6.70 10.26
N ALA A 29 -9.30 7.12 9.30
CA ALA A 29 -8.90 7.30 7.91
C ALA A 29 -7.80 8.36 7.73
N LYS A 30 -7.75 9.38 8.60
CA LYS A 30 -6.71 10.41 8.59
C LYS A 30 -5.33 9.80 8.85
N VAL A 31 -5.24 8.89 9.82
CA VAL A 31 -3.99 8.17 10.12
C VAL A 31 -3.55 7.34 8.92
N ARG A 32 -4.46 6.55 8.33
CA ARG A 32 -4.13 5.74 7.16
C ARG A 32 -3.66 6.58 5.97
N LYS A 33 -4.32 7.72 5.74
CA LYS A 33 -3.93 8.68 4.70
C LYS A 33 -2.57 9.29 4.99
N ALA A 34 -2.29 9.66 6.25
CA ALA A 34 -1.00 10.21 6.66
C ALA A 34 0.14 9.22 6.43
N LEU A 35 -0.02 7.96 6.85
CA LEU A 35 0.97 6.90 6.61
C LEU A 35 1.25 6.70 5.12
N SER A 36 0.22 6.76 4.28
CA SER A 36 0.36 6.64 2.82
C SER A 36 1.09 7.84 2.21
N LEU A 37 0.75 9.07 2.62
CA LEU A 37 1.35 10.29 2.11
C LEU A 37 2.84 10.45 2.47
N ALA A 38 3.26 9.87 3.59
CA ALA A 38 4.66 9.91 4.03
C ALA A 38 5.61 9.06 3.18
N ILE A 39 5.10 8.26 2.25
CA ILE A 39 5.91 7.39 1.40
C ILE A 39 6.32 8.14 0.14
N ASP A 40 7.61 8.36 -0.05
CA ASP A 40 8.19 8.80 -1.32
C ASP A 40 8.19 7.62 -2.30
N ARG A 41 7.23 7.63 -3.22
CA ARG A 41 7.02 6.54 -4.17
C ARG A 41 8.09 6.49 -5.24
N ASP A 42 8.67 7.63 -5.61
CA ASP A 42 9.78 7.70 -6.56
C ASP A 42 11.04 7.08 -5.97
N TYR A 43 11.32 7.35 -4.71
CA TYR A 43 12.43 6.71 -4.00
C TYR A 43 12.21 5.19 -3.88
N VAL A 44 11.01 4.75 -3.53
CA VAL A 44 10.68 3.32 -3.46
C VAL A 44 10.86 2.66 -4.83
N ALA A 45 10.26 3.18 -5.89
CA ALA A 45 10.33 2.59 -7.22
C ALA A 45 11.74 2.55 -7.78
N ASN A 46 12.48 3.66 -7.70
CA ASN A 46 13.77 3.80 -8.37
C ASN A 46 14.94 3.28 -7.54
N THR A 47 14.89 3.42 -6.21
CA THR A 47 16.01 3.05 -5.32
C THR A 47 15.79 1.68 -4.69
N ILE A 48 14.67 1.46 -4.03
CA ILE A 48 14.43 0.19 -3.32
C ILE A 48 14.10 -0.93 -4.30
N MET A 49 13.19 -0.67 -5.24
CA MET A 49 12.74 -1.61 -6.27
C MET A 49 13.61 -1.60 -7.53
N GLN A 50 14.67 -0.76 -7.55
CA GLN A 50 15.68 -0.69 -8.61
C GLN A 50 15.09 -0.50 -10.03
N GLY A 51 14.00 0.28 -10.14
CA GLY A 51 13.33 0.56 -11.41
C GLY A 51 12.52 -0.60 -11.99
N THR A 52 12.30 -1.67 -11.23
CA THR A 52 11.48 -2.81 -11.67
C THR A 52 9.98 -2.58 -11.46
N TYR A 53 9.61 -1.51 -10.80
CA TYR A 53 8.23 -1.06 -10.57
C TYR A 53 8.09 0.40 -10.99
N SER A 54 6.89 0.75 -11.45
CA SER A 54 6.48 2.15 -11.60
C SER A 54 5.80 2.63 -10.31
N THR A 55 5.79 3.94 -10.10
CA THR A 55 5.04 4.56 -9.01
C THR A 55 3.54 4.37 -9.20
N ALA A 56 2.81 4.24 -8.09
CA ALA A 56 1.35 4.15 -8.10
C ALA A 56 0.75 5.15 -7.11
N ASP A 57 -0.22 5.92 -7.57
CA ASP A 57 -1.03 6.84 -6.77
C ASP A 57 -2.43 6.28 -6.46
N SER A 58 -2.77 5.12 -7.02
CA SER A 58 -3.98 4.36 -6.75
C SER A 58 -3.74 2.86 -6.79
N ILE A 59 -4.71 2.09 -6.30
CA ILE A 59 -4.65 0.63 -6.34
C ILE A 59 -4.87 0.07 -7.75
N VAL A 60 -5.65 0.77 -8.58
CA VAL A 60 -5.83 0.43 -10.00
C VAL A 60 -4.88 1.30 -10.81
N GLY A 61 -3.80 0.69 -11.29
CA GLY A 61 -2.77 1.37 -12.05
C GLY A 61 -3.15 1.66 -13.51
N PRO A 62 -2.30 2.40 -14.23
CA PRO A 62 -2.47 2.63 -15.66
C PRO A 62 -2.39 1.33 -16.46
N GLY A 63 -3.08 1.30 -17.61
CA GLY A 63 -3.14 0.12 -18.49
C GLY A 63 -4.27 -0.85 -18.18
N ILE A 64 -4.99 -0.66 -17.07
CA ILE A 64 -6.21 -1.37 -16.75
C ILE A 64 -7.37 -0.63 -17.39
N VAL A 65 -8.19 -1.32 -18.19
CA VAL A 65 -9.21 -0.70 -19.04
C VAL A 65 -10.63 -1.11 -18.60
N ASP A 66 -11.57 -0.19 -18.81
CA ASP A 66 -13.01 -0.39 -18.72
C ASP A 66 -13.69 -0.01 -20.06
N GLU A 67 -14.99 0.10 -20.07
CA GLU A 67 -15.78 0.53 -21.25
C GLU A 67 -15.42 1.93 -21.77
N LYS A 68 -14.81 2.77 -20.93
CA LYS A 68 -14.42 4.16 -21.23
C LYS A 68 -12.93 4.31 -21.56
N GLY A 69 -12.17 3.22 -21.54
CA GLY A 69 -10.73 3.20 -21.80
C GLY A 69 -9.91 2.99 -20.53
N ASN A 70 -8.86 3.77 -20.32
CA ASN A 70 -7.99 3.64 -19.13
C ASN A 70 -8.75 4.07 -17.87
N PHE A 71 -9.04 3.12 -17.00
CA PHE A 71 -9.80 3.34 -15.77
C PHE A 71 -9.11 4.34 -14.83
N HIS A 72 -7.78 4.25 -14.68
CA HIS A 72 -7.00 5.15 -13.85
C HIS A 72 -7.21 6.61 -14.26
N ASP A 73 -7.17 6.91 -15.56
CA ASP A 73 -7.29 8.28 -16.08
C ASP A 73 -8.73 8.80 -16.00
N ASN A 74 -9.72 7.90 -16.11
CA ASN A 74 -11.14 8.25 -16.16
C ASN A 74 -11.79 8.38 -14.78
N GLY A 75 -11.35 7.63 -13.80
CA GLY A 75 -11.99 7.52 -12.49
C GLY A 75 -11.14 7.96 -11.31
N ASN A 76 -9.84 8.15 -11.50
CA ASN A 76 -8.94 8.40 -10.41
C ASN A 76 -9.06 9.85 -9.88
N ALA A 77 -9.22 9.98 -8.57
CA ALA A 77 -9.11 11.24 -7.84
C ALA A 77 -7.96 11.12 -6.82
N PRO A 78 -6.68 11.16 -7.28
CA PRO A 78 -5.55 10.92 -6.42
C PRO A 78 -5.46 11.99 -5.34
N TYR A 79 -5.24 11.54 -4.10
CA TYR A 79 -4.93 12.44 -2.98
C TYR A 79 -3.41 12.61 -2.79
N ILE A 80 -2.63 11.91 -3.60
CA ILE A 80 -1.16 11.92 -3.57
C ILE A 80 -0.69 12.95 -4.61
N SER A 81 0.03 13.96 -4.15
CA SER A 81 0.66 14.97 -5.01
C SER A 81 1.98 14.43 -5.59
N ALA A 82 2.38 14.96 -6.75
CA ALA A 82 3.75 14.77 -7.26
C ALA A 82 4.81 15.50 -6.40
N ASP A 83 4.40 16.45 -5.58
CA ASP A 83 5.26 17.15 -4.63
C ASP A 83 5.29 16.36 -3.31
N TYR A 84 6.39 15.63 -3.07
CA TYR A 84 6.57 14.83 -1.87
C TYR A 84 6.59 15.67 -0.58
N GLU A 85 7.17 16.87 -0.60
CA GLU A 85 7.20 17.75 0.57
C GLU A 85 5.79 18.22 0.96
N ALA A 86 4.94 18.49 -0.04
CA ALA A 86 3.54 18.80 0.20
C ALA A 86 2.78 17.60 0.79
N ASN A 87 3.05 16.39 0.32
CA ASN A 87 2.49 15.16 0.88
C ASN A 87 2.91 14.97 2.34
N LEU A 88 4.18 15.18 2.65
CA LEU A 88 4.72 15.02 4.00
C LEU A 88 4.14 16.08 4.97
N ALA A 89 3.96 17.31 4.51
CA ALA A 89 3.31 18.36 5.30
C ALA A 89 1.84 18.01 5.62
N GLU A 90 1.10 17.52 4.64
CA GLU A 90 -0.29 17.08 4.83
C GLU A 90 -0.35 15.84 5.74
N ALA A 91 0.60 14.91 5.64
CA ALA A 91 0.68 13.75 6.55
C ALA A 91 0.81 14.17 8.00
N LYS A 92 1.71 15.12 8.31
CA LYS A 92 1.89 15.65 9.66
C LYS A 92 0.62 16.33 10.19
N LYS A 93 -0.03 17.14 9.35
CA LYS A 93 -1.30 17.79 9.68
C LYS A 93 -2.41 16.78 9.97
N LEU A 94 -2.55 15.74 9.16
CA LEU A 94 -3.56 14.69 9.36
C LEU A 94 -3.34 13.91 10.66
N LEU A 95 -2.08 13.64 11.04
CA LEU A 95 -1.77 13.01 12.33
C LEU A 95 -2.12 13.94 13.51
N GLU A 96 -1.82 15.23 13.42
CA GLU A 96 -2.23 16.21 14.43
C GLU A 96 -3.76 16.27 14.57
N GLU A 97 -4.49 16.33 13.46
CA GLU A 97 -5.95 16.32 13.43
C GLU A 97 -6.57 15.01 13.97
N ALA A 98 -5.84 13.89 13.87
CA ALA A 98 -6.21 12.60 14.44
C ALA A 98 -5.88 12.50 15.95
N GLY A 99 -5.25 13.53 16.53
CA GLY A 99 -4.89 13.56 17.94
C GLY A 99 -3.49 13.05 18.26
N TYR A 100 -2.63 12.90 17.25
CA TYR A 100 -1.25 12.40 17.40
C TYR A 100 -0.22 13.41 16.88
N PRO A 101 -0.14 14.63 17.44
CA PRO A 101 0.83 15.62 17.00
C PRO A 101 2.25 15.06 17.16
N ASN A 102 3.05 15.10 16.10
CA ASN A 102 4.38 14.48 16.06
C ASN A 102 4.42 13.00 16.49
N GLY A 103 3.34 12.25 16.27
CA GLY A 103 3.21 10.85 16.68
C GLY A 103 2.99 10.63 18.18
N GLU A 104 2.85 11.67 18.98
CA GLU A 104 2.68 11.55 20.43
C GLU A 104 1.45 10.72 20.80
N GLY A 105 1.64 9.68 21.60
CA GLY A 105 0.57 8.79 22.04
C GLY A 105 0.13 7.75 20.99
N TYR A 106 0.70 7.76 19.79
CA TYR A 106 0.44 6.69 18.82
C TYR A 106 1.06 5.36 19.27
N PRO A 107 0.36 4.22 19.15
CA PRO A 107 0.91 2.95 19.58
C PRO A 107 2.09 2.50 18.70
N THR A 108 2.98 1.70 19.26
CA THR A 108 3.95 0.95 18.44
C THR A 108 3.21 -0.04 17.55
N ILE A 109 3.54 -0.06 16.28
CA ILE A 109 2.95 -0.96 15.28
C ILE A 109 4.01 -1.91 14.72
N GLU A 110 3.61 -3.10 14.29
CA GLU A 110 4.49 -4.10 13.69
C GLU A 110 4.25 -4.22 12.18
N TYR A 111 5.33 -4.15 11.41
CA TYR A 111 5.32 -4.47 9.99
C TYR A 111 5.77 -5.91 9.77
N SER A 112 4.86 -6.72 9.23
CA SER A 112 5.13 -8.12 8.91
C SER A 112 5.50 -8.29 7.44
N THR A 113 6.59 -9.00 7.17
CA THR A 113 7.08 -9.28 5.82
C THR A 113 7.74 -10.65 5.74
N ASN A 114 7.87 -11.19 4.53
CA ASN A 114 8.77 -12.32 4.30
C ASN A 114 10.19 -11.83 4.03
N ASP A 115 11.17 -12.64 4.41
CA ASP A 115 12.60 -12.34 4.27
C ASP A 115 13.06 -12.70 2.85
N SER A 116 12.81 -11.80 1.89
CA SER A 116 13.18 -12.00 0.49
C SER A 116 13.31 -10.67 -0.26
N GLY A 117 14.30 -10.58 -1.13
CA GLY A 117 14.48 -9.48 -2.07
C GLY A 117 14.41 -8.09 -1.43
N TYR A 118 13.64 -7.20 -2.05
CA TYR A 118 13.46 -5.81 -1.61
C TYR A 118 12.41 -5.63 -0.49
N HIS A 119 11.79 -6.70 0.00
CA HIS A 119 10.74 -6.57 1.02
C HIS A 119 11.27 -6.06 2.36
N VAL A 120 12.46 -6.51 2.76
CA VAL A 120 13.12 -6.06 3.99
C VAL A 120 13.63 -4.61 3.86
N PRO A 121 14.36 -4.23 2.79
CA PRO A 121 14.69 -2.83 2.53
C PRO A 121 13.49 -1.88 2.52
N LEU A 122 12.35 -2.32 1.97
CA LEU A 122 11.12 -1.53 2.02
C LEU A 122 10.60 -1.35 3.46
N ALA A 123 10.62 -2.42 4.26
CA ALA A 123 10.21 -2.33 5.67
C ALA A 123 11.10 -1.37 6.48
N GLU A 124 12.41 -1.41 6.25
CA GLU A 124 13.38 -0.51 6.88
C GLU A 124 13.17 0.95 6.45
N TYR A 125 12.86 1.18 5.18
CA TYR A 125 12.48 2.49 4.68
C TYR A 125 11.19 3.01 5.34
N LEU A 126 10.13 2.19 5.44
CA LEU A 126 8.90 2.56 6.11
C LEU A 126 9.13 2.86 7.60
N GLN A 127 9.99 2.09 8.26
CA GLN A 127 10.38 2.34 9.65
C GLN A 127 11.02 3.73 9.81
N GLN A 128 11.86 4.13 8.86
CA GLN A 128 12.49 5.45 8.86
C GLN A 128 11.45 6.55 8.63
N VAL A 129 10.69 6.52 7.53
CA VAL A 129 9.81 7.64 7.16
C VAL A 129 8.63 7.81 8.10
N TRP A 130 8.10 6.73 8.67
CA TRP A 130 7.10 6.83 9.72
C TRP A 130 7.70 7.23 11.07
N GLY A 131 8.98 6.85 11.30
CA GLY A 131 9.76 7.37 12.43
C GLY A 131 9.92 8.89 12.40
N ASP A 132 10.09 9.48 11.22
CA ASP A 132 10.15 10.93 11.00
C ASP A 132 8.80 11.63 11.29
N LEU A 133 7.70 10.88 11.30
CA LEU A 133 6.38 11.31 11.79
C LEU A 133 6.18 11.07 13.31
N GLY A 134 7.17 10.50 14.00
CA GLY A 134 7.10 10.13 15.41
C GLY A 134 6.43 8.77 15.69
N ILE A 135 6.19 7.96 14.66
CA ILE A 135 5.55 6.64 14.79
C ILE A 135 6.61 5.56 14.91
N THR A 136 6.52 4.73 15.95
CA THR A 136 7.44 3.61 16.15
C THR A 136 6.95 2.38 15.39
N LEU A 137 7.76 1.91 14.42
CA LEU A 137 7.52 0.69 13.66
C LEU A 137 8.54 -0.37 14.05
N THR A 138 8.10 -1.57 14.38
CA THR A 138 8.93 -2.78 14.50
C THR A 138 8.79 -3.65 13.27
N ILE A 139 9.80 -4.44 12.93
CA ILE A 139 9.80 -5.28 11.73
C ILE A 139 9.85 -6.75 12.14
N SER A 140 8.85 -7.51 11.69
CA SER A 140 8.75 -8.96 11.86
C SER A 140 9.03 -9.65 10.52
N LYS A 141 10.13 -10.40 10.47
CA LYS A 141 10.53 -11.17 9.28
C LYS A 141 10.12 -12.63 9.46
N MET A 142 9.45 -13.18 8.48
CA MET A 142 8.94 -14.54 8.53
C MET A 142 9.32 -15.31 7.27
N GLU A 143 9.36 -16.64 7.39
CA GLU A 143 9.33 -17.51 6.22
C GLU A 143 8.02 -17.32 5.46
N TRP A 144 8.02 -17.53 4.13
CA TRP A 144 6.88 -17.21 3.25
C TRP A 144 5.56 -17.87 3.67
N SER A 145 5.58 -19.16 4.04
CA SER A 145 4.36 -19.87 4.42
C SER A 145 3.79 -19.37 5.75
N ALA A 146 4.65 -19.10 6.72
CA ALA A 146 4.26 -18.53 8.01
C ALA A 146 3.71 -17.10 7.83
N PHE A 147 4.38 -16.27 7.03
CA PHE A 147 3.94 -14.92 6.71
C PHE A 147 2.54 -14.90 6.06
N THR A 148 2.34 -15.73 5.04
CA THR A 148 1.05 -15.77 4.33
C THR A 148 -0.08 -16.29 5.21
N ALA A 149 0.19 -17.26 6.08
CA ALA A 149 -0.77 -17.77 7.05
C ALA A 149 -1.17 -16.67 8.06
N ALA A 150 -0.20 -16.00 8.67
CA ALA A 150 -0.44 -14.92 9.63
C ALA A 150 -1.23 -13.76 9.00
N ARG A 151 -0.85 -13.34 7.77
CA ARG A 151 -1.55 -12.27 7.04
C ARG A 151 -3.01 -12.63 6.78
N ARG A 152 -3.30 -13.83 6.28
CA ARG A 152 -4.68 -14.30 6.03
C ARG A 152 -5.49 -14.42 7.31
N ALA A 153 -4.86 -14.82 8.40
CA ALA A 153 -5.49 -14.89 9.72
C ALA A 153 -5.74 -13.52 10.37
N GLY A 154 -5.16 -12.44 9.82
CA GLY A 154 -5.23 -11.10 10.40
C GLY A 154 -4.33 -10.93 11.63
N GLU A 155 -3.30 -11.75 11.76
CA GLU A 155 -2.32 -11.72 12.85
C GLU A 155 -1.16 -10.79 12.50
N TYR A 156 -1.47 -9.53 12.21
CA TYR A 156 -0.50 -8.48 11.87
C TYR A 156 -1.12 -7.10 12.14
N ASP A 157 -0.29 -6.08 12.22
CA ASP A 157 -0.74 -4.69 12.22
C ASP A 157 -0.62 -4.10 10.82
N VAL A 158 0.57 -4.17 10.23
CA VAL A 158 0.88 -3.77 8.86
C VAL A 158 1.57 -4.93 8.15
N ALA A 159 1.20 -5.20 6.91
CA ALA A 159 1.84 -6.28 6.14
C ALA A 159 2.12 -5.85 4.70
N ARG A 160 3.22 -6.37 4.15
CA ARG A 160 3.42 -6.27 2.71
C ARG A 160 2.32 -7.05 1.99
N ASN A 161 1.88 -6.55 0.86
CA ASN A 161 0.92 -7.22 0.00
C ASN A 161 1.17 -6.90 -1.47
N GLY A 162 0.42 -7.51 -2.35
CA GLY A 162 0.44 -7.27 -3.78
C GLY A 162 -0.56 -8.18 -4.48
N TRP A 163 -1.02 -7.74 -5.62
CA TRP A 163 -1.90 -8.51 -6.49
C TRP A 163 -1.45 -8.36 -7.92
N VAL A 164 -1.28 -9.49 -8.60
CA VAL A 164 -1.13 -9.57 -10.05
C VAL A 164 -2.47 -10.00 -10.61
N MET A 165 -2.98 -9.23 -11.56
CA MET A 165 -4.33 -9.44 -12.08
C MET A 165 -4.43 -10.69 -12.92
N ASP A 166 -5.55 -11.40 -12.79
CA ASP A 166 -5.88 -12.58 -13.59
C ASP A 166 -6.47 -12.19 -14.96
N TYR A 167 -7.09 -11.00 -15.03
CA TYR A 167 -7.67 -10.43 -16.25
C TYR A 167 -7.66 -8.89 -16.20
N ASN A 168 -7.69 -8.25 -17.36
CA ASN A 168 -7.62 -6.80 -17.51
C ASN A 168 -9.00 -6.16 -17.36
N ASP A 169 -9.42 -5.96 -16.12
CA ASP A 169 -10.61 -5.23 -15.72
C ASP A 169 -10.43 -4.69 -14.30
N PRO A 170 -10.84 -3.46 -13.98
CA PRO A 170 -10.69 -2.86 -12.65
C PRO A 170 -11.25 -3.70 -11.51
N SER A 171 -12.32 -4.46 -11.76
CA SER A 171 -12.94 -5.33 -10.76
C SER A 171 -11.94 -6.33 -10.16
N ASN A 172 -10.96 -6.81 -10.94
CA ASN A 172 -9.96 -7.75 -10.42
C ASN A 172 -9.12 -7.19 -9.27
N MET A 173 -8.89 -5.87 -9.26
CA MET A 173 -8.21 -5.18 -8.15
C MET A 173 -9.20 -4.73 -7.08
N LEU A 174 -10.35 -4.20 -7.47
CA LEU A 174 -11.30 -3.59 -6.55
C LEU A 174 -12.03 -4.62 -5.68
N ASP A 175 -12.33 -5.80 -6.24
CA ASP A 175 -12.95 -6.92 -5.50
C ASP A 175 -12.15 -7.34 -4.26
N LEU A 176 -10.83 -7.14 -4.25
CA LEU A 176 -9.97 -7.44 -3.11
C LEU A 176 -10.39 -6.67 -1.84
N PHE A 177 -11.13 -5.58 -1.98
CA PHE A 177 -11.54 -4.71 -0.87
C PHE A 177 -13.03 -4.83 -0.54
N CYS A 178 -13.80 -5.66 -1.27
CA CYS A 178 -15.18 -5.94 -0.93
C CYS A 178 -15.27 -6.66 0.41
N SER A 179 -16.28 -6.30 1.19
CA SER A 179 -16.57 -6.94 2.49
C SER A 179 -16.78 -8.44 2.29
N GLY A 180 -16.06 -9.24 3.08
CA GLY A 180 -16.17 -10.70 3.02
C GLY A 180 -15.37 -11.38 1.91
N ASN A 181 -14.68 -10.63 1.03
CA ASN A 181 -13.75 -11.23 0.07
C ASN A 181 -12.59 -11.91 0.80
N GLY A 182 -12.26 -13.16 0.41
CA GLY A 182 -11.22 -13.95 1.06
C GLY A 182 -9.80 -13.36 0.94
N ASN A 183 -9.57 -12.47 -0.02
CA ASN A 183 -8.30 -11.77 -0.24
C ASN A 183 -8.29 -10.35 0.37
N ASN A 184 -9.37 -9.93 1.04
CA ASN A 184 -9.43 -8.68 1.78
C ASN A 184 -8.65 -8.81 3.10
N ASP A 185 -7.32 -8.86 2.99
CA ASP A 185 -6.44 -9.03 4.15
C ASP A 185 -6.54 -7.85 5.13
N GLY A 186 -6.73 -6.63 4.62
CA GLY A 186 -6.90 -5.41 5.44
C GLY A 186 -8.21 -5.33 6.19
N LYS A 187 -9.16 -6.23 5.92
CA LYS A 187 -10.48 -6.27 6.54
C LYS A 187 -11.27 -4.96 6.36
N TYR A 188 -11.09 -4.33 5.22
CA TYR A 188 -11.89 -3.16 4.83
C TYR A 188 -13.35 -3.57 4.68
N SER A 189 -14.26 -2.72 5.13
CA SER A 189 -15.69 -2.92 5.00
C SER A 189 -16.39 -1.57 4.84
N ASN A 190 -17.06 -1.40 3.72
CA ASN A 190 -17.84 -0.21 3.41
C ASN A 190 -19.04 -0.60 2.54
N PRO A 191 -20.27 -0.51 3.06
CA PRO A 191 -21.47 -0.88 2.30
C PRO A 191 -21.69 -0.07 1.01
N GLU A 192 -21.24 1.19 0.96
CA GLU A 192 -21.34 2.01 -0.26
C GLU A 192 -20.36 1.51 -1.34
N PHE A 193 -19.16 1.11 -0.92
CA PHE A 193 -18.19 0.50 -1.82
C PHE A 193 -18.69 -0.85 -2.34
N ASP A 194 -19.19 -1.70 -1.44
CA ASP A 194 -19.74 -3.02 -1.81
C ASP A 194 -20.88 -2.89 -2.82
N ALA A 195 -21.81 -1.94 -2.58
CA ALA A 195 -22.92 -1.68 -3.49
C ALA A 195 -22.50 -1.10 -4.85
N ALA A 196 -21.36 -0.41 -4.91
CA ALA A 196 -20.81 0.10 -6.16
C ALA A 196 -20.11 -0.99 -7.00
N MET A 197 -19.77 -2.12 -6.37
CA MET A 197 -19.13 -3.26 -7.01
C MET A 197 -20.12 -4.33 -7.52
N GLU A 198 -21.42 -4.24 -7.18
CA GLU A 198 -22.53 -5.08 -7.68
C GLU A 198 -23.03 -4.61 -9.06
#